data_fde065d5b62371575beaf83d25ae6571
#
_entry.id   fde065d5b62371575beaf83d25ae6571
#
_cell.length_a   1.000
_cell.length_b   1.000
_cell.length_c   1.000
_cell.angle_alpha   90.00
_cell.angle_beta   90.00
_cell.angle_gamma   90.00
#
_symmetry.space_group_name_H-M   'P 1'
#
loop_
_entity.id
_entity.type
_entity.pdbx_description
1 polymer ?
#
loop_
_entity_poly.entity_id
_entity_poly.type
_entity_poly.pdbx_seq_one_letter_code
_entity_poly.pdbx_strand_id
1 'polypeptide(L)' 'MVFKYPSIDLVKTGDNITRLMKEKNIKVSDLQEVFGFEYPQAIYKWRRGECLPTLDNLIVLSSIFGISIDKIIVTTTYR' A
#
# COMPACT_ATOMS: atom_id res chain seq x y z
N MET A 1 16.17 28.00 1.51
CA MET A 1 16.26 26.60 1.94
C MET A 1 16.34 25.69 0.70
N VAL A 2 17.27 24.77 0.69
CA VAL A 2 17.34 23.74 -0.34
C VAL A 2 16.53 22.53 0.17
N PHE A 3 15.55 22.11 -0.60
CA PHE A 3 14.65 21.04 -0.21
C PHE A 3 14.58 19.98 -1.31
N LYS A 4 14.81 18.72 -0.92
CA LYS A 4 14.65 17.58 -1.82
C LYS A 4 13.19 17.14 -1.77
N TYR A 5 12.52 17.23 -2.89
CA TYR A 5 11.09 16.97 -2.98
C TYR A 5 10.81 15.45 -3.02
N PRO A 6 10.18 14.88 -2.00
CA PRO A 6 9.79 13.47 -2.06
C PRO A 6 8.54 13.29 -2.92
N SER A 7 8.47 12.15 -3.58
CA SER A 7 7.31 11.78 -4.37
C SER A 7 7.01 10.30 -4.13
N ILE A 8 5.76 9.92 -4.18
CA ILE A 8 5.36 8.52 -4.00
C ILE A 8 5.59 7.76 -5.29
N ASP A 9 6.27 6.62 -5.19
CA ASP A 9 6.42 5.68 -6.29
C ASP A 9 5.28 4.68 -6.21
N LEU A 10 4.30 4.83 -7.09
CA LEU A 10 3.09 4.02 -7.10
C LEU A 10 3.38 2.54 -7.36
N VAL A 11 4.23 2.25 -8.34
CA VAL A 11 4.56 0.88 -8.72
C VAL A 11 5.32 0.18 -7.60
N LYS A 12 6.33 0.83 -7.06
CA LYS A 12 7.12 0.25 -5.96
C LYS A 12 6.30 0.10 -4.68
N THR A 13 5.37 1.03 -4.43
CA THR A 13 4.44 0.90 -3.30
C THR A 13 3.54 -0.32 -3.49
N GLY A 14 3.00 -0.51 -4.70
CA GLY A 14 2.19 -1.68 -5.01
C GLY A 14 2.95 -2.98 -4.86
N ASP A 15 4.19 -3.02 -5.32
CA ASP A 15 5.08 -4.17 -5.15
C ASP A 15 5.34 -4.44 -3.67
N ASN A 16 5.52 -3.40 -2.88
CA ASN A 16 5.75 -3.52 -1.45
C ASN A 16 4.53 -4.08 -0.72
N ILE A 17 3.34 -3.61 -1.06
CA ILE A 17 2.08 -4.16 -0.52
C ILE A 17 1.98 -5.66 -0.86
N THR A 18 2.27 -6.02 -2.10
CA THR A 18 2.25 -7.42 -2.55
C THR A 18 3.24 -8.26 -1.76
N ARG A 19 4.45 -7.75 -1.55
CA ARG A 19 5.49 -8.43 -0.77
C ARG A 19 5.06 -8.62 0.69
N LEU A 20 4.50 -7.58 1.30
CA LEU A 20 4.03 -7.64 2.69
C LEU A 20 2.89 -8.64 2.87
N MET A 21 1.98 -8.67 1.92
CA MET A 21 0.89 -9.66 1.93
C MET A 21 1.46 -11.08 1.89
N LYS A 22 2.42 -11.31 1.01
CA LYS A 22 3.06 -12.63 0.87
C LYS A 22 3.81 -13.02 2.15
N GLU A 23 4.60 -12.11 2.70
CA GLU A 23 5.37 -12.36 3.93
C GLU A 23 4.47 -12.67 5.13
N LYS A 24 3.33 -11.99 5.22
CA LYS A 24 2.38 -12.16 6.32
C LYS A 24 1.35 -13.23 6.04
N ASN A 25 1.43 -13.88 4.86
CA ASN A 25 0.48 -14.89 4.43
C ASN A 25 -0.97 -14.36 4.41
N ILE A 26 -1.13 -13.15 3.89
CA ILE A 26 -2.41 -12.47 3.77
C ILE A 26 -2.85 -12.55 2.30
N LYS A 27 -4.04 -13.07 2.06
CA LYS A 27 -4.61 -13.20 0.72
C LYS A 27 -5.45 -11.97 0.37
N VAL A 28 -5.67 -11.77 -0.93
CA VAL A 28 -6.58 -10.72 -1.41
C VAL A 28 -7.96 -10.88 -0.79
N SER A 29 -8.47 -12.11 -0.69
CA SER A 29 -9.77 -12.38 -0.06
C SER A 29 -9.81 -11.97 1.41
N ASP A 30 -8.70 -12.09 2.13
CA ASP A 30 -8.62 -11.65 3.53
C ASP A 30 -8.78 -10.14 3.63
N LEU A 31 -8.10 -9.39 2.77
CA LEU A 31 -8.23 -7.93 2.73
C LEU A 31 -9.62 -7.50 2.30
N GLN A 32 -10.18 -8.20 1.32
CA GLN A 32 -11.54 -7.95 0.84
C GLN A 32 -12.54 -8.06 1.99
N GLU A 33 -12.40 -9.07 2.83
CA GLU A 33 -13.24 -9.27 4.00
C GLU A 33 -13.04 -8.16 5.04
N VAL A 34 -11.80 -7.83 5.36
CA VAL A 34 -11.48 -6.78 6.34
C VAL A 34 -12.03 -5.43 5.93
N PHE A 35 -11.90 -5.06 4.66
CA PHE A 35 -12.38 -3.77 4.16
C PHE A 35 -13.88 -3.77 3.83
N GLY A 36 -14.52 -4.92 3.79
CA GLY A 36 -15.90 -5.03 3.37
C GLY A 36 -16.10 -4.76 1.89
N PHE A 37 -15.10 -5.03 1.07
CA PHE A 37 -15.18 -4.84 -0.38
C PHE A 37 -15.95 -5.99 -1.02
N GLU A 38 -16.99 -5.67 -1.76
CA GLU A 38 -17.73 -6.66 -2.54
C GLU A 38 -16.85 -7.29 -3.63
N TYR A 39 -15.97 -6.48 -4.23
CA TYR A 39 -15.07 -6.90 -5.30
C TYR A 39 -13.62 -6.57 -4.96
N PRO A 40 -12.65 -7.34 -5.46
CA PRO A 40 -11.25 -7.14 -5.11
C PRO A 40 -10.50 -6.12 -5.98
N GLN A 41 -11.18 -5.42 -6.89
CA GLN A 41 -10.53 -4.56 -7.89
C GLN A 41 -9.62 -3.50 -7.26
N ALA A 42 -10.07 -2.86 -6.18
CA ALA A 42 -9.27 -1.82 -5.53
C ALA A 42 -7.93 -2.38 -5.05
N ILE A 43 -7.94 -3.57 -4.47
CA ILE A 43 -6.72 -4.21 -3.94
C ILE A 43 -5.75 -4.51 -5.09
N TYR A 44 -6.25 -5.05 -6.19
CA TYR A 44 -5.42 -5.31 -7.37
C TYR A 44 -4.85 -4.02 -7.97
N LYS A 45 -5.63 -2.94 -7.99
CA LYS A 45 -5.14 -1.64 -8.47
C LYS A 45 -4.01 -1.12 -7.60
N TRP A 46 -4.11 -1.27 -6.27
CA TRP A 46 -3.00 -0.91 -5.37
C TRP A 46 -1.75 -1.72 -5.72
N ARG A 47 -1.90 -3.01 -5.90
CA ARG A 47 -0.78 -3.93 -6.15
C ARG A 47 -0.11 -3.67 -7.51
N ARG A 48 -0.87 -3.22 -8.50
CA ARG A 48 -0.34 -2.88 -9.84
C ARG A 48 0.23 -1.47 -9.91
N GLY A 49 0.06 -0.67 -8.87
CA GLY A 49 0.53 0.70 -8.87
C GLY A 49 -0.34 1.64 -9.68
N GLU A 50 -1.61 1.30 -9.90
CA GLU A 50 -2.56 2.17 -10.62
C GLU A 50 -3.09 3.29 -9.74
N CYS A 51 -3.24 3.04 -8.44
CA CYS A 51 -3.66 4.03 -7.47
C CYS A 51 -3.17 3.63 -6.08
N LEU A 52 -3.21 4.58 -5.15
CA LEU A 52 -2.90 4.32 -3.75
C LEU A 52 -4.17 3.98 -2.99
N PRO A 53 -4.06 3.17 -1.92
CA PRO A 53 -5.13 3.12 -0.92
C PRO A 53 -5.37 4.53 -0.36
N THR A 54 -6.60 4.81 0.04
CA THR A 54 -6.88 6.05 0.78
C THR A 54 -6.14 6.03 2.11
N LEU A 55 -5.99 7.19 2.73
CA LEU A 55 -5.31 7.28 4.02
C LEU A 55 -5.96 6.38 5.06
N ASP A 56 -7.29 6.33 5.09
CA ASP A 56 -8.04 5.44 6.00
C ASP A 56 -7.66 3.98 5.78
N ASN A 57 -7.59 3.57 4.51
CA ASN A 57 -7.24 2.20 4.17
C ASN A 57 -5.77 1.89 4.48
N LEU A 58 -4.88 2.88 4.33
CA LEU A 58 -3.47 2.73 4.72
C LEU A 58 -3.32 2.51 6.22
N ILE A 59 -4.12 3.18 7.04
CA ILE A 59 -4.12 2.97 8.49
C ILE A 59 -4.50 1.53 8.82
N VAL A 60 -5.51 1.01 8.15
CA VAL A 60 -5.93 -0.39 8.33
C VAL A 60 -4.83 -1.36 7.89
N LEU A 61 -4.22 -1.12 6.73
CA LEU A 61 -3.10 -1.95 6.23
C LEU A 61 -1.92 -1.90 7.20
N SER A 62 -1.60 -0.73 7.73
CA SER A 62 -0.55 -0.56 8.74
C SER A 62 -0.82 -1.44 9.96
N SER A 63 -2.06 -1.46 10.43
CA SER A 63 -2.46 -2.29 11.55
C SER A 63 -2.35 -3.78 11.23
N ILE A 64 -2.81 -4.19 10.05
CA ILE A 64 -2.77 -5.60 9.63
C ILE A 64 -1.33 -6.08 9.47
N PHE A 65 -0.47 -5.30 8.82
CA PHE A 65 0.92 -5.66 8.59
C PHE A 65 1.79 -5.48 9.83
N GLY A 66 1.32 -4.72 10.83
CA GLY A 66 2.09 -4.44 12.04
C GLY A 66 3.29 -3.54 11.79
N ILE A 67 3.22 -2.66 10.81
CA ILE A 67 4.27 -1.69 10.47
C ILE A 67 3.66 -0.32 10.23
N SER A 68 4.48 0.72 10.31
CA SER A 68 4.01 2.09 10.07
C SER A 68 3.73 2.35 8.59
N ILE A 69 2.90 3.35 8.30
CA ILE A 69 2.51 3.70 6.94
C ILE A 69 3.73 4.04 6.07
N ASP A 70 4.72 4.73 6.64
CA ASP A 70 5.95 5.08 5.92
C ASP A 70 6.78 3.85 5.51
N LYS A 71 6.54 2.70 6.12
CA LYS A 71 7.15 1.43 5.72
C LYS A 71 6.37 0.73 4.61
N ILE A 72 5.13 1.14 4.37
CA ILE A 72 4.29 0.61 3.29
C ILE A 72 4.55 1.40 2.01
N ILE A 73 4.56 2.73 2.11
CA ILE A 73 4.71 3.62 0.97
C ILE A 73 6.18 3.76 0.60
N VAL A 74 6.49 3.60 -0.68
CA VAL A 74 7.83 3.81 -1.22
C VAL A 74 7.87 5.19 -1.87
N THR A 75 8.88 5.97 -1.52
CA THR A 75 9.08 7.30 -2.07
C THR A 75 10.40 7.39 -2.82
N THR A 76 10.44 8.27 -3.80
CA THR A 76 11.66 8.74 -4.43
C THR A 76 11.83 10.22 -4.12
N THR A 77 13.06 10.68 -4.12
CA THR A 77 13.35 12.09 -3.82
C THR A 77 13.91 12.76 -5.06
N TYR A 78 13.30 13.87 -5.45
CA TYR A 78 13.74 14.70 -6.57
C TYR A 78 14.40 15.97 -6.05
N ARG A 79 15.39 16.42 -6.79
CA ARG A 79 16.09 17.68 -6.49
C ARG A 79 15.53 18.82 -7.33
#